data_9aad1ffc335eac6064f030e8b65627fe
#
_entry.id   9aad1ffc335eac6064f030e8b65627fe
#
_cell.length_a   1.000
_cell.length_b   1.000
_cell.length_c   1.000
_cell.angle_alpha   90.00
_cell.angle_beta   90.00
_cell.angle_gamma   90.00
#
_symmetry.space_group_name_H-M   'P 1'
#
loop_
_entity.id
_entity.type
_entity.pdbx_description
1 polymer ?
#
loop_
_entity_poly.entity_id
_entity_poly.type
_entity_poly.pdbx_seq_one_letter_code
_entity_poly.pdbx_strand_id
1 'polypeptide(L)'
;MIRKEILSSNLNRPNWISQDHRSLDRLWLDKNECADPEMNRIVAQSLSKIPAESVFSYPDLDVLYQKVAIFSNVLPENVLLTAGSDGAIRGCFESCILPGDNVILSRPTFAMYDIYSKIYGAEVTWVDYEASENGPVLKIAKLIAIIEKIKPKMVCLPNPNSPTGTIFTPKDMRKIVDIADKVGALMLIDEAYHPLYQFTAAPWVNEYKNLVVTRSFSKAWGAAGLRVGYALANNELITLLHKQRAMYEIGSVSAKTIEILLDYEADMMLSVERVNAGKQYFQDAMKEIGLSTYKSYGNFLNVKFGKHANDIHIALEGLVYYRKDFNEPCLKGYSRFSTTTVERFKPIVNCISDAVKRCRKKESRDEDI
;
A
#
# COMPACT_ATOMS: atom_id res chain seq x y z
N MET A 1 26.10 11.05 -19.77
CA MET A 1 26.13 9.58 -19.59
C MET A 1 25.22 9.18 -18.43
N ILE A 2 24.61 8.01 -18.51
CA ILE A 2 23.71 7.48 -17.47
C ILE A 2 24.54 7.02 -16.27
N ARG A 3 24.03 7.22 -15.05
CA ARG A 3 24.67 6.76 -13.81
C ARG A 3 24.79 5.22 -13.81
N LYS A 4 25.87 4.68 -13.20
CA LYS A 4 26.15 3.24 -13.13
C LYS A 4 25.04 2.45 -12.44
N GLU A 5 24.39 3.02 -11.42
CA GLU A 5 23.30 2.42 -10.68
C GLU A 5 22.08 2.14 -11.58
N ILE A 6 21.78 3.05 -12.53
CA ILE A 6 20.69 2.89 -13.51
C ILE A 6 21.02 1.86 -14.58
N LEU A 7 22.30 1.68 -14.90
CA LEU A 7 22.76 0.66 -15.85
C LEU A 7 22.82 -0.75 -15.26
N SER A 8 22.59 -0.88 -13.97
CA SER A 8 22.65 -2.17 -13.28
C SER A 8 21.61 -3.16 -13.83
N SER A 9 22.05 -4.38 -14.17
CA SER A 9 21.18 -5.49 -14.60
C SER A 9 20.18 -5.94 -13.52
N ASN A 10 20.44 -5.57 -12.25
CA ASN A 10 19.56 -5.88 -11.12
C ASN A 10 18.39 -4.89 -10.97
N LEU A 11 18.38 -3.79 -11.76
CA LEU A 11 17.30 -2.81 -11.78
C LEU A 11 16.32 -3.14 -12.92
N ASN A 12 15.44 -4.09 -12.68
CA ASN A 12 14.43 -4.49 -13.64
C ASN A 12 13.10 -3.78 -13.37
N ARG A 13 12.52 -3.20 -14.42
CA ARG A 13 11.16 -2.62 -14.39
C ARG A 13 10.28 -3.39 -15.38
N PRO A 14 9.00 -3.64 -15.07
CA PRO A 14 8.06 -4.21 -16.04
C PRO A 14 8.02 -3.36 -17.30
N ASN A 15 7.93 -4.01 -18.46
CA ASN A 15 7.69 -3.30 -19.70
C ASN A 15 6.30 -2.68 -19.69
N TRP A 16 6.21 -1.36 -19.78
CA TRP A 16 4.95 -0.62 -19.74
C TRP A 16 4.16 -0.67 -21.05
N ILE A 17 4.85 -0.93 -22.18
CA ILE A 17 4.27 -0.93 -23.53
C ILE A 17 3.52 -2.24 -23.81
N SER A 18 3.97 -3.35 -23.21
CA SER A 18 3.45 -4.70 -23.45
C SER A 18 2.45 -5.17 -22.38
N GLN A 19 1.92 -4.28 -21.56
CA GLN A 19 0.92 -4.67 -20.58
C GLN A 19 -0.44 -4.87 -21.24
N ASP A 20 -1.06 -6.04 -21.01
CA ASP A 20 -2.43 -6.30 -21.41
C ASP A 20 -3.38 -5.29 -20.75
N HIS A 21 -4.28 -4.72 -21.55
CA HIS A 21 -5.32 -3.86 -21.03
C HIS A 21 -6.30 -4.65 -20.20
N ARG A 22 -6.60 -4.17 -18.98
CA ARG A 22 -7.65 -4.75 -18.15
C ARG A 22 -9.02 -4.51 -18.80
N SER A 23 -9.78 -5.59 -19.07
CA SER A 23 -11.16 -5.50 -19.56
C SER A 23 -12.06 -4.88 -18.49
N LEU A 24 -13.00 -4.05 -18.91
CA LEU A 24 -14.04 -3.46 -18.04
C LEU A 24 -15.10 -4.50 -17.62
N ASP A 25 -15.19 -5.62 -18.33
CA ASP A 25 -16.14 -6.71 -18.03
C ASP A 25 -15.71 -7.56 -16.82
N ARG A 26 -14.49 -7.35 -16.31
CA ARG A 26 -13.94 -8.08 -15.16
C ARG A 26 -13.75 -7.16 -13.97
N LEU A 27 -13.87 -7.69 -12.77
CA LEU A 27 -13.54 -6.95 -11.56
C LEU A 27 -12.03 -6.75 -11.43
N TRP A 28 -11.60 -5.55 -11.06
CA TRP A 28 -10.18 -5.20 -10.87
C TRP A 28 -9.83 -5.28 -9.39
N LEU A 29 -9.30 -6.43 -8.95
CA LEU A 29 -8.90 -6.69 -7.57
C LEU A 29 -7.41 -7.08 -7.44
N ASP A 30 -6.56 -6.64 -8.39
CA ASP A 30 -5.15 -7.02 -8.49
C ASP A 30 -4.16 -6.00 -7.91
N LYS A 31 -4.51 -4.69 -7.89
CA LYS A 31 -3.58 -3.60 -7.55
C LYS A 31 -3.90 -2.86 -6.24
N ASN A 32 -4.79 -3.41 -5.41
CA ASN A 32 -5.24 -2.78 -4.16
C ASN A 32 -5.82 -1.37 -4.39
N GLU A 33 -6.51 -1.18 -5.51
CA GLU A 33 -7.33 0.00 -5.78
C GLU A 33 -8.61 -0.07 -4.93
N CYS A 34 -9.27 1.05 -4.70
CA CYS A 34 -10.59 1.04 -4.06
C CYS A 34 -11.62 0.43 -5.01
N ALA A 35 -12.23 -0.67 -4.61
CA ALA A 35 -13.22 -1.38 -5.39
C ALA A 35 -14.66 -1.23 -4.81
N ASP A 36 -14.91 -0.14 -4.08
CA ASP A 36 -16.25 0.26 -3.65
C ASP A 36 -16.90 1.16 -4.72
N PRO A 37 -18.02 0.72 -5.33
CA PRO A 37 -18.69 1.49 -6.40
C PRO A 37 -19.14 2.87 -5.97
N GLU A 38 -19.60 3.00 -4.71
CA GLU A 38 -20.11 4.27 -4.21
C GLU A 38 -18.96 5.28 -4.02
N MET A 39 -17.84 4.86 -3.47
CA MET A 39 -16.66 5.72 -3.37
C MET A 39 -16.14 6.13 -4.76
N ASN A 40 -16.12 5.21 -5.71
CA ASN A 40 -15.73 5.50 -7.09
C ASN A 40 -16.66 6.54 -7.74
N ARG A 41 -17.98 6.48 -7.45
CA ARG A 41 -18.95 7.47 -7.90
C ARG A 41 -18.66 8.86 -7.29
N ILE A 42 -18.33 8.92 -5.99
CA ILE A 42 -17.98 10.16 -5.30
C ILE A 42 -16.71 10.78 -5.90
N VAL A 43 -15.68 9.99 -6.19
CA VAL A 43 -14.47 10.47 -6.87
C VAL A 43 -14.79 11.06 -8.24
N ALA A 44 -15.61 10.38 -9.05
CA ALA A 44 -16.02 10.85 -10.36
C ALA A 44 -16.85 12.16 -10.27
N GLN A 45 -17.74 12.25 -9.28
CA GLN A 45 -18.51 13.48 -9.01
C GLN A 45 -17.61 14.63 -8.55
N SER A 46 -16.60 14.36 -7.72
CA SER A 46 -15.64 15.39 -7.30
C SER A 46 -14.86 15.94 -8.49
N LEU A 47 -14.43 15.05 -9.40
CA LEU A 47 -13.78 15.47 -10.65
C LEU A 47 -14.70 16.33 -11.53
N SER A 48 -16.00 16.06 -11.59
CA SER A 48 -16.95 16.85 -12.39
C SER A 48 -17.23 18.25 -11.83
N LYS A 49 -16.84 18.54 -10.60
CA LYS A 49 -17.06 19.82 -9.91
C LYS A 49 -15.88 20.77 -9.98
N ILE A 50 -14.74 20.34 -10.52
CA ILE A 50 -13.57 21.22 -10.62
C ILE A 50 -13.85 22.40 -11.57
N PRO A 51 -13.34 23.59 -11.27
CA PRO A 51 -13.47 24.74 -12.16
C PRO A 51 -12.63 24.53 -13.42
N ALA A 52 -13.10 25.09 -14.56
CA ALA A 52 -12.43 24.94 -15.86
C ALA A 52 -10.98 25.44 -15.83
N GLU A 53 -10.70 26.45 -15.03
CA GLU A 53 -9.37 27.05 -14.84
C GLU A 53 -8.34 26.03 -14.37
N SER A 54 -8.76 24.97 -13.69
CA SER A 54 -7.87 23.87 -13.26
C SER A 54 -7.19 23.14 -14.42
N VAL A 55 -7.71 23.28 -15.65
CA VAL A 55 -7.14 22.60 -16.82
C VAL A 55 -5.96 23.40 -17.42
N PHE A 56 -6.03 24.74 -17.39
CA PHE A 56 -5.06 25.61 -18.08
C PHE A 56 -4.22 26.49 -17.13
N SER A 57 -4.43 26.41 -15.80
CA SER A 57 -3.64 27.14 -14.81
C SER A 57 -2.74 26.22 -14.00
N TYR A 58 -1.59 26.72 -13.58
CA TYR A 58 -0.77 26.05 -12.58
C TYR A 58 -1.53 25.91 -11.25
N PRO A 59 -1.26 24.88 -10.45
CA PRO A 59 -1.97 24.62 -9.21
C PRO A 59 -1.70 25.70 -8.16
N ASP A 60 -2.76 26.17 -7.53
CA ASP A 60 -2.73 26.77 -6.21
C ASP A 60 -3.05 25.66 -5.19
N LEU A 61 -2.14 25.42 -4.26
CA LEU A 61 -2.19 24.29 -3.33
C LEU A 61 -2.53 24.69 -1.89
N ASP A 62 -2.67 25.98 -1.57
CA ASP A 62 -2.82 26.46 -0.20
C ASP A 62 -4.01 25.80 0.52
N VAL A 63 -5.19 25.78 -0.14
CA VAL A 63 -6.39 25.17 0.43
C VAL A 63 -6.22 23.66 0.63
N LEU A 64 -5.55 22.98 -0.30
CA LEU A 64 -5.28 21.55 -0.18
C LEU A 64 -4.33 21.25 0.99
N TYR A 65 -3.27 22.07 1.18
CA TYR A 65 -2.38 21.96 2.35
C TYR A 65 -3.15 22.09 3.67
N GLN A 66 -4.05 23.10 3.78
CA GLN A 66 -4.88 23.31 4.95
C GLN A 66 -5.80 22.09 5.22
N LYS A 67 -6.52 21.61 4.21
CA LYS A 67 -7.43 20.47 4.35
C LYS A 67 -6.69 19.18 4.72
N VAL A 68 -5.53 18.91 4.11
CA VAL A 68 -4.71 17.74 4.46
C VAL A 68 -4.16 17.84 5.88
N ALA A 69 -3.76 19.02 6.32
CA ALA A 69 -3.30 19.25 7.67
C ALA A 69 -4.42 18.99 8.69
N ILE A 70 -5.62 19.50 8.45
CA ILE A 70 -6.82 19.26 9.28
C ILE A 70 -7.12 17.75 9.34
N PHE A 71 -7.24 17.08 8.18
CA PHE A 71 -7.49 15.64 8.08
C PHE A 71 -6.43 14.79 8.81
N SER A 72 -5.19 15.24 8.82
CA SER A 72 -4.07 14.54 9.46
C SER A 72 -3.83 14.94 10.91
N ASN A 73 -4.59 15.93 11.43
CA ASN A 73 -4.42 16.52 12.77
C ASN A 73 -2.98 17.01 13.03
N VAL A 74 -2.44 17.76 12.07
CA VAL A 74 -1.12 18.41 12.14
C VAL A 74 -1.23 19.86 11.64
N LEU A 75 -0.13 20.62 11.71
CA LEU A 75 -0.08 21.96 11.12
C LEU A 75 0.26 21.89 9.62
N PRO A 76 -0.11 22.87 8.80
CA PRO A 76 0.21 22.88 7.36
C PRO A 76 1.72 22.78 7.06
N GLU A 77 2.57 23.35 7.89
CA GLU A 77 4.03 23.26 7.80
C GLU A 77 4.60 21.85 8.09
N ASN A 78 3.76 20.93 8.59
CA ASN A 78 4.11 19.52 8.74
C ASN A 78 3.78 18.67 7.50
N VAL A 79 3.21 19.25 6.45
CA VAL A 79 2.74 18.55 5.26
C VAL A 79 3.64 18.84 4.07
N LEU A 80 3.93 17.81 3.28
CA LEU A 80 4.50 17.92 1.93
C LEU A 80 3.64 17.13 0.95
N LEU A 81 2.92 17.83 0.08
CA LEU A 81 2.13 17.20 -0.99
C LEU A 81 3.06 16.64 -2.08
N THR A 82 2.76 15.44 -2.57
CA THR A 82 3.61 14.70 -3.53
C THR A 82 2.77 13.92 -4.56
N ALA A 83 3.43 13.44 -5.64
CA ALA A 83 2.82 12.59 -6.66
C ALA A 83 2.55 11.15 -6.11
N GLY A 84 1.54 11.01 -5.25
CA GLY A 84 1.28 9.83 -4.44
C GLY A 84 2.26 9.69 -3.28
N SER A 85 2.03 8.74 -2.36
CA SER A 85 3.03 8.41 -1.34
C SER A 85 4.37 7.95 -1.95
N ASP A 86 4.33 7.41 -3.16
CA ASP A 86 5.52 7.02 -3.92
C ASP A 86 6.46 8.21 -4.18
N GLY A 87 5.91 9.39 -4.51
CA GLY A 87 6.68 10.64 -4.64
C GLY A 87 7.37 11.04 -3.32
N ALA A 88 6.65 10.92 -2.19
CA ALA A 88 7.21 11.18 -0.87
C ALA A 88 8.35 10.20 -0.50
N ILE A 89 8.13 8.90 -0.75
CA ILE A 89 9.15 7.86 -0.54
C ILE A 89 10.38 8.16 -1.39
N ARG A 90 10.20 8.41 -2.68
CA ARG A 90 11.28 8.78 -3.58
C ARG A 90 12.05 10.00 -3.06
N GLY A 91 11.34 11.04 -2.65
CA GLY A 91 11.93 12.26 -2.10
C GLY A 91 12.81 12.00 -0.86
N CYS A 92 12.40 11.09 0.03
CA CYS A 92 13.23 10.68 1.16
C CYS A 92 14.53 9.99 0.71
N PHE A 93 14.45 9.06 -0.25
CA PHE A 93 15.65 8.41 -0.79
C PHE A 93 16.58 9.41 -1.48
N GLU A 94 16.03 10.27 -2.33
CA GLU A 94 16.77 11.27 -3.08
C GLU A 94 17.49 12.30 -2.19
N SER A 95 16.84 12.67 -1.07
CA SER A 95 17.40 13.66 -0.13
C SER A 95 18.39 13.07 0.87
N CYS A 96 18.29 11.78 1.20
CA CYS A 96 18.99 11.22 2.35
C CYS A 96 20.03 10.16 1.99
N ILE A 97 19.92 9.49 0.83
CA ILE A 97 20.72 8.31 0.51
C ILE A 97 21.83 8.63 -0.49
N LEU A 98 23.04 8.31 -0.09
CA LEU A 98 24.23 8.27 -0.95
C LEU A 98 24.62 6.82 -1.27
N PRO A 99 25.34 6.56 -2.38
CA PRO A 99 25.86 5.23 -2.68
C PRO A 99 26.68 4.63 -1.54
N GLY A 100 26.32 3.41 -1.10
CA GLY A 100 26.93 2.72 0.05
C GLY A 100 26.25 2.96 1.39
N ASP A 101 25.29 3.88 1.49
CA ASP A 101 24.50 4.04 2.71
C ASP A 101 23.62 2.81 2.96
N ASN A 102 23.53 2.39 4.24
CA ASN A 102 22.69 1.26 4.64
C ASN A 102 21.23 1.68 4.81
N VAL A 103 20.33 0.88 4.21
CA VAL A 103 18.89 0.98 4.38
C VAL A 103 18.33 -0.33 4.91
N ILE A 104 17.48 -0.29 5.92
CA ILE A 104 16.77 -1.47 6.44
C ILE A 104 15.36 -1.52 5.85
N LEU A 105 15.04 -2.65 5.23
CA LEU A 105 13.73 -2.96 4.64
C LEU A 105 13.22 -4.30 5.16
N SER A 106 11.90 -4.43 5.31
CA SER A 106 11.27 -5.74 5.52
C SER A 106 11.08 -6.48 4.19
N ARG A 107 11.07 -7.83 4.21
CA ARG A 107 10.81 -8.62 3.00
C ARG A 107 9.79 -9.74 3.29
N PRO A 108 8.68 -9.80 2.54
CA PRO A 108 8.32 -8.89 1.44
C PRO A 108 7.85 -7.52 1.91
N THR A 109 7.93 -6.55 1.00
CA THR A 109 7.47 -5.18 1.21
C THR A 109 7.02 -4.54 -0.12
N PHE A 110 6.67 -3.25 -0.09
CA PHE A 110 6.37 -2.49 -1.31
C PHE A 110 7.61 -2.42 -2.22
N ALA A 111 7.45 -2.86 -3.46
CA ALA A 111 8.58 -3.09 -4.38
C ALA A 111 9.41 -1.82 -4.67
N MET A 112 8.82 -0.63 -4.54
CA MET A 112 9.55 0.61 -4.85
C MET A 112 10.65 0.93 -3.86
N TYR A 113 10.62 0.42 -2.64
CA TYR A 113 11.73 0.59 -1.69
C TYR A 113 13.03 -0.05 -2.22
N ASP A 114 12.96 -1.30 -2.71
CA ASP A 114 14.10 -1.97 -3.32
C ASP A 114 14.58 -1.26 -4.59
N ILE A 115 13.63 -0.80 -5.41
CA ILE A 115 13.93 -0.06 -6.64
C ILE A 115 14.64 1.26 -6.32
N TYR A 116 14.15 2.04 -5.37
CA TYR A 116 14.82 3.30 -4.98
C TYR A 116 16.17 3.04 -4.32
N SER A 117 16.29 2.01 -3.47
CA SER A 117 17.59 1.61 -2.92
C SER A 117 18.61 1.35 -4.02
N LYS A 118 18.23 0.62 -5.07
CA LYS A 118 19.09 0.36 -6.23
C LYS A 118 19.41 1.62 -7.05
N ILE A 119 18.41 2.48 -7.28
CA ILE A 119 18.58 3.75 -8.03
C ILE A 119 19.58 4.67 -7.33
N TYR A 120 19.54 4.74 -6.00
CA TYR A 120 20.42 5.62 -5.23
C TYR A 120 21.68 4.91 -4.71
N GLY A 121 21.87 3.63 -5.04
CA GLY A 121 23.07 2.87 -4.69
C GLY A 121 23.18 2.50 -3.23
N ALA A 122 22.06 2.40 -2.52
CA ALA A 122 22.02 1.97 -1.13
C ALA A 122 22.38 0.48 -0.97
N GLU A 123 22.98 0.14 0.16
CA GLU A 123 23.13 -1.23 0.64
C GLU A 123 21.93 -1.62 1.49
N VAL A 124 21.18 -2.65 1.06
CA VAL A 124 19.94 -3.04 1.72
C VAL A 124 20.18 -4.19 2.69
N THR A 125 19.85 -3.96 3.96
CA THR A 125 19.74 -5.01 4.97
C THR A 125 18.27 -5.44 5.07
N TRP A 126 18.00 -6.70 4.67
CA TRP A 126 16.66 -7.27 4.68
C TRP A 126 16.32 -7.92 6.02
N VAL A 127 15.10 -7.65 6.49
CA VAL A 127 14.48 -8.35 7.64
C VAL A 127 13.28 -9.11 7.15
N ASP A 128 13.41 -10.45 7.10
CA ASP A 128 12.40 -11.32 6.51
C ASP A 128 11.21 -11.55 7.43
N TYR A 129 10.01 -11.51 6.83
CA TYR A 129 8.82 -12.10 7.43
C TYR A 129 8.92 -13.63 7.38
N GLU A 130 8.62 -14.27 8.49
CA GLU A 130 8.55 -15.72 8.62
C GLU A 130 7.09 -16.18 8.42
N ALA A 131 6.89 -17.35 7.81
CA ALA A 131 5.57 -17.96 7.71
C ALA A 131 5.09 -18.43 9.09
N SER A 132 3.79 -18.26 9.38
CA SER A 132 3.15 -18.85 10.55
C SER A 132 1.72 -19.30 10.20
N GLU A 133 1.08 -20.04 11.10
CA GLU A 133 -0.32 -20.48 10.93
C GLU A 133 -1.29 -19.29 10.84
N ASN A 134 -0.98 -18.19 11.51
CA ASN A 134 -1.79 -16.99 11.56
C ASN A 134 -1.36 -15.91 10.54
N GLY A 135 -0.58 -16.30 9.52
CA GLY A 135 -0.03 -15.41 8.51
C GLY A 135 1.43 -15.00 8.79
N PRO A 136 2.01 -14.17 7.91
CA PRO A 136 3.41 -13.75 8.03
C PRO A 136 3.70 -12.96 9.31
N VAL A 137 4.83 -13.22 9.95
CA VAL A 137 5.27 -12.57 11.20
C VAL A 137 6.68 -12.00 11.03
N LEU A 138 6.89 -10.75 11.42
CA LEU A 138 8.20 -10.14 11.53
C LEU A 138 8.55 -9.99 13.03
N LYS A 139 9.68 -10.59 13.45
CA LYS A 139 10.13 -10.57 14.85
C LYS A 139 10.70 -9.18 15.22
N ILE A 140 9.96 -8.42 16.01
CA ILE A 140 10.32 -7.05 16.41
C ILE A 140 11.68 -6.98 17.10
N ALA A 141 11.97 -7.91 18.01
CA ALA A 141 13.26 -7.95 18.70
C ALA A 141 14.45 -8.11 17.74
N LYS A 142 14.26 -8.93 16.66
CA LYS A 142 15.27 -9.10 15.61
C LYS A 142 15.46 -7.79 14.82
N LEU A 143 14.38 -7.12 14.46
CA LEU A 143 14.44 -5.84 13.75
C LEU A 143 15.18 -4.78 14.58
N ILE A 144 14.82 -4.62 15.86
CA ILE A 144 15.47 -3.67 16.78
C ILE A 144 16.96 -3.97 16.90
N ALA A 145 17.34 -5.23 17.13
CA ALA A 145 18.75 -5.62 17.24
C ALA A 145 19.55 -5.33 15.96
N ILE A 146 18.94 -5.49 14.79
CA ILE A 146 19.55 -5.18 13.49
C ILE A 146 19.75 -3.66 13.36
N ILE A 147 18.74 -2.83 13.71
CA ILE A 147 18.84 -1.37 13.67
C ILE A 147 19.98 -0.89 14.59
N GLU A 148 20.06 -1.39 15.84
CA GLU A 148 21.13 -1.02 16.78
C GLU A 148 22.53 -1.41 16.28
N LYS A 149 22.64 -2.59 15.67
CA LYS A 149 23.91 -3.12 15.15
C LYS A 149 24.39 -2.37 13.92
N ILE A 150 23.50 -2.18 12.93
CA ILE A 150 23.84 -1.61 11.61
C ILE A 150 23.92 -0.10 11.66
N LYS A 151 23.10 0.56 12.48
CA LYS A 151 22.94 2.03 12.52
C LYS A 151 22.70 2.58 11.10
N PRO A 152 21.61 2.16 10.45
CA PRO A 152 21.36 2.48 9.05
C PRO A 152 21.14 3.97 8.83
N LYS A 153 21.27 4.44 7.60
CA LYS A 153 20.86 5.79 7.22
C LYS A 153 19.36 5.96 7.23
N MET A 154 18.60 4.88 6.86
CA MET A 154 17.15 4.89 6.77
C MET A 154 16.55 3.53 7.14
N VAL A 155 15.37 3.57 7.77
CA VAL A 155 14.50 2.40 8.01
C VAL A 155 13.15 2.68 7.35
N CYS A 156 12.69 1.82 6.43
CA CYS A 156 11.40 1.98 5.75
C CYS A 156 10.47 0.83 6.11
N LEU A 157 9.33 1.14 6.72
CA LEU A 157 8.34 0.16 7.14
C LEU A 157 6.92 0.59 6.74
N PRO A 158 6.24 -0.16 5.86
CA PRO A 158 4.82 0.04 5.63
C PRO A 158 3.99 -0.51 6.80
N ASN A 159 2.98 0.25 7.22
CA ASN A 159 2.08 -0.12 8.31
C ASN A 159 0.63 0.31 8.02
N PRO A 160 -0.21 -0.56 7.47
CA PRO A 160 -0.02 -2.01 7.16
C PRO A 160 0.97 -2.31 6.04
N ASN A 161 1.65 -3.45 6.16
CA ASN A 161 2.59 -3.89 5.13
C ASN A 161 1.87 -4.49 3.91
N SER A 162 2.35 -4.21 2.74
CA SER A 162 1.96 -4.87 1.49
C SER A 162 3.16 -5.64 0.93
N PRO A 163 3.02 -6.94 0.63
CA PRO A 163 1.79 -7.69 0.37
C PRO A 163 1.25 -8.51 1.56
N THR A 164 1.86 -8.48 2.74
CA THR A 164 1.46 -9.36 3.85
C THR A 164 0.14 -8.96 4.51
N GLY A 165 -0.22 -7.67 4.53
CA GLY A 165 -1.41 -7.17 5.25
C GLY A 165 -1.21 -7.07 6.77
N THR A 166 -0.02 -7.37 7.26
CA THR A 166 0.32 -7.33 8.70
C THR A 166 0.61 -5.92 9.18
N ILE A 167 0.61 -5.76 10.49
CA ILE A 167 0.90 -4.49 11.17
C ILE A 167 1.95 -4.65 12.25
N PHE A 168 2.59 -3.55 12.59
CA PHE A 168 3.22 -3.35 13.89
C PHE A 168 2.19 -2.74 14.84
N THR A 169 2.13 -3.24 16.08
CA THR A 169 1.26 -2.63 17.10
C THR A 169 1.76 -1.21 17.42
N PRO A 170 0.91 -0.31 17.95
CA PRO A 170 1.36 1.04 18.36
C PRO A 170 2.57 1.00 19.30
N LYS A 171 2.58 0.06 20.25
CA LYS A 171 3.67 -0.14 21.21
C LYS A 171 4.97 -0.59 20.52
N ASP A 172 4.87 -1.47 19.54
CA ASP A 172 6.06 -1.97 18.85
C ASP A 172 6.58 -0.94 17.85
N MET A 173 5.69 -0.23 17.15
CA MET A 173 6.07 0.87 16.28
C MET A 173 6.81 1.96 17.04
N ARG A 174 6.32 2.31 18.26
CA ARG A 174 7.00 3.30 19.10
C ARG A 174 8.43 2.87 19.44
N LYS A 175 8.65 1.63 19.85
CA LYS A 175 10.00 1.10 20.12
C LYS A 175 10.92 1.15 18.89
N ILE A 176 10.36 0.89 17.70
CA ILE A 176 11.14 0.96 16.45
C ILE A 176 11.52 2.40 16.14
N VAL A 177 10.61 3.35 16.32
CA VAL A 177 10.88 4.78 16.14
C VAL A 177 11.93 5.26 17.15
N ASP A 178 11.79 4.90 18.45
CA ASP A 178 12.73 5.25 19.49
C ASP A 178 14.16 4.77 19.19
N ILE A 179 14.30 3.54 18.68
CA ILE A 179 15.62 3.02 18.34
C ILE A 179 16.19 3.65 17.06
N ALA A 180 15.35 3.94 16.07
CA ALA A 180 15.76 4.66 14.86
C ALA A 180 16.27 6.07 15.21
N ASP A 181 15.56 6.78 16.09
CA ASP A 181 15.97 8.10 16.58
C ASP A 181 17.30 8.02 17.33
N LYS A 182 17.43 7.08 18.28
CA LYS A 182 18.66 6.87 19.05
C LYS A 182 19.91 6.65 18.19
N VAL A 183 19.77 5.96 17.04
CA VAL A 183 20.89 5.69 16.13
C VAL A 183 21.07 6.76 15.05
N GLY A 184 20.17 7.76 14.98
CA GLY A 184 20.19 8.84 13.98
C GLY A 184 19.73 8.42 12.58
N ALA A 185 18.93 7.34 12.48
CA ALA A 185 18.38 6.88 11.21
C ALA A 185 17.09 7.63 10.86
N LEU A 186 16.90 8.00 9.59
CA LEU A 186 15.59 8.46 9.13
C LEU A 186 14.59 7.29 9.22
N MET A 187 13.50 7.49 9.95
CA MET A 187 12.39 6.53 10.05
C MET A 187 11.27 6.90 9.10
N LEU A 188 11.03 6.09 8.07
CA LEU A 188 9.91 6.24 7.15
C LEU A 188 8.84 5.20 7.46
N ILE A 189 7.66 5.67 7.89
CA ILE A 189 6.47 4.84 8.11
C ILE A 189 5.50 5.11 6.96
N ASP A 190 5.23 4.07 6.15
CA ASP A 190 4.29 4.19 5.04
C ASP A 190 2.88 3.77 5.49
N GLU A 191 2.02 4.77 5.66
CA GLU A 191 0.61 4.62 6.01
C GLU A 191 -0.32 4.72 4.78
N ALA A 192 0.10 4.20 3.62
CA ALA A 192 -0.71 4.26 2.40
C ALA A 192 -2.11 3.63 2.55
N TYR A 193 -2.31 2.77 3.54
CA TYR A 193 -3.59 2.13 3.87
C TYR A 193 -4.37 2.83 5.00
N HIS A 194 -3.94 4.00 5.49
CA HIS A 194 -4.73 4.81 6.41
C HIS A 194 -5.97 5.38 5.68
N PRO A 195 -7.17 5.38 6.29
CA PRO A 195 -7.53 4.93 7.63
C PRO A 195 -8.13 3.50 7.71
N LEU A 196 -7.88 2.62 6.73
CA LEU A 196 -8.29 1.20 6.80
C LEU A 196 -7.73 0.49 8.06
N TYR A 197 -6.54 0.92 8.48
CA TYR A 197 -6.00 0.68 9.80
C TYR A 197 -5.89 2.03 10.53
N GLN A 198 -6.61 2.18 11.64
CA GLN A 198 -6.81 3.49 12.27
C GLN A 198 -5.61 4.02 13.05
N PHE A 199 -4.66 3.14 13.46
CA PHE A 199 -3.44 3.63 14.10
C PHE A 199 -2.64 4.48 13.13
N THR A 200 -2.06 5.57 13.66
CA THR A 200 -1.15 6.44 12.92
C THR A 200 -0.01 6.93 13.80
N ALA A 201 1.16 7.10 13.19
CA ALA A 201 2.31 7.77 13.77
C ALA A 201 2.33 9.29 13.48
N ALA A 202 1.34 9.83 12.77
CA ALA A 202 1.27 11.27 12.46
C ALA A 202 1.39 12.20 13.69
N PRO A 203 0.78 11.91 14.86
CA PRO A 203 0.97 12.74 16.06
C PRO A 203 2.42 12.83 16.55
N TRP A 204 3.27 11.87 16.18
CA TRP A 204 4.65 11.79 16.64
C TRP A 204 5.63 12.63 15.81
N VAL A 205 5.20 13.16 14.65
CA VAL A 205 6.13 13.86 13.74
C VAL A 205 6.80 15.10 14.37
N ASN A 206 6.18 15.73 15.36
CA ASN A 206 6.77 16.85 16.09
C ASN A 206 7.58 16.40 17.32
N GLU A 207 7.50 15.12 17.71
CA GLU A 207 8.31 14.55 18.80
C GLU A 207 9.68 14.08 18.29
N TYR A 208 9.75 13.61 17.02
CA TYR A 208 10.95 13.04 16.41
C TYR A 208 11.40 13.86 15.20
N LYS A 209 12.67 14.28 15.20
CA LYS A 209 13.24 15.06 14.09
C LYS A 209 13.48 14.25 12.82
N ASN A 210 13.55 12.94 12.95
CA ASN A 210 13.91 11.98 11.90
C ASN A 210 12.74 11.08 11.48
N LEU A 211 11.48 11.44 11.79
CA LEU A 211 10.29 10.68 11.43
C LEU A 211 9.58 11.29 10.23
N VAL A 212 9.34 10.47 9.21
CA VAL A 212 8.46 10.77 8.07
C VAL A 212 7.34 9.74 8.03
N VAL A 213 6.10 10.21 7.95
CA VAL A 213 4.91 9.38 7.70
C VAL A 213 4.40 9.68 6.31
N THR A 214 4.23 8.67 5.44
CA THR A 214 3.69 8.89 4.08
C THR A 214 2.27 8.37 3.96
N ARG A 215 1.42 9.07 3.22
CA ARG A 215 0.02 8.72 2.98
C ARG A 215 -0.39 8.94 1.53
N SER A 216 -1.46 8.26 1.10
CA SER A 216 -1.92 8.29 -0.28
C SER A 216 -3.43 8.41 -0.36
N PHE A 217 -3.92 9.17 -1.34
CA PHE A 217 -5.34 9.17 -1.72
C PHE A 217 -5.73 7.99 -2.64
N SER A 218 -4.78 7.11 -2.96
CA SER A 218 -4.97 5.99 -3.90
C SER A 218 -5.77 4.82 -3.34
N LYS A 219 -5.89 4.66 -2.01
CA LYS A 219 -6.45 3.48 -1.35
C LYS A 219 -7.85 3.74 -0.79
N ALA A 220 -7.98 4.16 0.45
CA ALA A 220 -9.28 4.44 1.08
C ALA A 220 -10.08 5.50 0.31
N TRP A 221 -9.44 6.53 -0.17
CA TRP A 221 -10.04 7.64 -0.92
C TRP A 221 -10.38 7.31 -2.39
N GLY A 222 -9.99 6.15 -2.92
CA GLY A 222 -10.36 5.72 -4.28
C GLY A 222 -9.72 6.51 -5.44
N ALA A 223 -8.82 7.43 -5.17
CA ALA A 223 -8.28 8.39 -6.13
C ALA A 223 -6.93 7.96 -6.74
N ALA A 224 -6.74 6.66 -7.02
CA ALA A 224 -5.47 6.12 -7.50
C ALA A 224 -4.98 6.76 -8.80
N GLY A 225 -5.89 7.08 -9.72
CA GLY A 225 -5.59 7.71 -11.02
C GLY A 225 -5.14 9.17 -10.91
N LEU A 226 -5.47 9.86 -9.82
CA LEU A 226 -5.12 11.27 -9.62
C LEU A 226 -3.67 11.47 -9.15
N ARG A 227 -2.99 10.42 -8.69
CA ARG A 227 -1.59 10.45 -8.28
C ARG A 227 -1.29 11.52 -7.23
N VAL A 228 -2.11 11.63 -6.18
CA VAL A 228 -1.88 12.54 -5.04
C VAL A 228 -1.62 11.74 -3.77
N GLY A 229 -0.62 12.17 -3.02
CA GLY A 229 -0.26 11.72 -1.70
C GLY A 229 0.50 12.80 -0.95
N TYR A 230 1.03 12.46 0.19
CA TYR A 230 1.76 13.42 1.01
C TYR A 230 2.68 12.75 2.03
N ALA A 231 3.68 13.50 2.47
CA ALA A 231 4.48 13.20 3.64
C ALA A 231 4.08 14.10 4.80
N LEU A 232 4.19 13.57 6.02
CA LEU A 232 4.08 14.28 7.28
C LEU A 232 5.40 14.15 8.03
N ALA A 233 5.96 15.26 8.47
CA ALA A 233 7.16 15.31 9.32
C ALA A 233 7.16 16.61 10.12
N ASN A 234 8.17 16.82 10.98
CA ASN A 234 8.35 18.14 11.58
C ASN A 234 8.69 19.20 10.51
N ASN A 235 8.45 20.45 10.83
CA ASN A 235 8.63 21.58 9.90
C ASN A 235 10.06 21.67 9.31
N GLU A 236 11.09 21.40 10.11
CA GLU A 236 12.48 21.45 9.65
C GLU A 236 12.73 20.41 8.55
N LEU A 237 12.28 19.16 8.75
CA LEU A 237 12.44 18.08 7.80
C LEU A 237 11.57 18.29 6.54
N ILE A 238 10.33 18.77 6.68
CA ILE A 238 9.47 19.14 5.55
C ILE A 238 10.13 20.22 4.69
N THR A 239 10.69 21.26 5.31
CA THR A 239 11.39 22.35 4.61
C THR A 239 12.58 21.80 3.79
N LEU A 240 13.31 20.83 4.33
CA LEU A 240 14.44 20.20 3.63
C LEU A 240 13.96 19.33 2.45
N LEU A 241 12.95 18.49 2.67
CA LEU A 241 12.37 17.64 1.63
C LEU A 241 11.71 18.48 0.51
N HIS A 242 11.16 19.64 0.85
CA HIS A 242 10.55 20.55 -0.13
C HIS A 242 11.57 21.10 -1.15
N LYS A 243 12.85 21.24 -0.76
CA LYS A 243 13.90 21.82 -1.63
C LYS A 243 14.20 20.98 -2.87
N GLN A 244 14.00 19.66 -2.82
CA GLN A 244 14.29 18.76 -3.94
C GLN A 244 13.07 18.47 -4.82
N ARG A 245 11.86 18.82 -4.37
CA ARG A 245 10.61 18.59 -5.07
C ARG A 245 10.50 19.43 -6.35
N ALA A 246 9.92 18.86 -7.42
CA ALA A 246 9.55 19.64 -8.60
C ALA A 246 8.53 20.75 -8.23
N MET A 247 8.65 21.93 -8.87
CA MET A 247 7.82 23.10 -8.55
C MET A 247 6.31 22.78 -8.62
N TYR A 248 5.88 22.08 -9.66
CA TYR A 248 4.48 21.71 -9.91
C TYR A 248 4.35 20.19 -10.03
N GLU A 249 4.72 19.46 -8.96
CA GLU A 249 4.70 18.00 -8.95
C GLU A 249 3.28 17.42 -9.07
N ILE A 250 2.27 18.14 -8.55
CA ILE A 250 0.86 17.74 -8.60
C ILE A 250 0.13 18.68 -9.57
N GLY A 251 -0.58 18.11 -10.55
CA GLY A 251 -1.38 18.89 -11.49
C GLY A 251 -2.63 19.50 -10.84
N SER A 252 -3.07 20.67 -11.34
CA SER A 252 -4.21 21.42 -10.80
C SER A 252 -5.51 20.59 -10.76
N VAL A 253 -5.79 19.80 -11.81
CA VAL A 253 -6.97 18.92 -11.87
C VAL A 253 -6.97 17.93 -10.70
N SER A 254 -5.84 17.29 -10.46
CA SER A 254 -5.68 16.32 -9.37
C SER A 254 -5.80 16.99 -8.01
N ALA A 255 -5.11 18.11 -7.81
CA ALA A 255 -5.14 18.89 -6.57
C ALA A 255 -6.57 19.33 -6.22
N LYS A 256 -7.26 19.96 -7.17
CA LYS A 256 -8.60 20.49 -6.97
C LYS A 256 -9.64 19.37 -6.76
N THR A 257 -9.48 18.23 -7.44
CA THR A 257 -10.34 17.06 -7.20
C THR A 257 -10.18 16.52 -5.77
N ILE A 258 -8.93 16.41 -5.28
CA ILE A 258 -8.69 15.95 -3.89
C ILE A 258 -9.17 16.97 -2.86
N GLU A 259 -9.01 18.27 -3.14
CA GLU A 259 -9.53 19.35 -2.29
C GLU A 259 -11.05 19.23 -2.07
N ILE A 260 -11.80 18.93 -3.15
CA ILE A 260 -13.25 18.67 -3.08
C ILE A 260 -13.54 17.35 -2.40
N LEU A 261 -12.76 16.30 -2.72
CA LEU A 261 -12.95 14.96 -2.19
C LEU A 261 -12.78 14.89 -0.66
N LEU A 262 -11.92 15.70 -0.08
CA LEU A 262 -11.73 15.79 1.37
C LEU A 262 -12.99 16.25 2.13
N ASP A 263 -13.96 16.89 1.49
CA ASP A 263 -15.25 17.20 2.08
C ASP A 263 -16.17 15.96 2.24
N TYR A 264 -15.80 14.84 1.65
CA TYR A 264 -16.50 13.55 1.71
C TYR A 264 -15.83 12.54 2.64
N GLU A 265 -15.21 13.02 3.74
CA GLU A 265 -14.54 12.14 4.71
C GLU A 265 -15.48 11.10 5.31
N ALA A 266 -16.71 11.50 5.66
CA ALA A 266 -17.70 10.57 6.20
C ALA A 266 -18.07 9.47 5.21
N ASP A 267 -18.21 9.80 3.93
CA ASP A 267 -18.49 8.82 2.86
C ASP A 267 -17.32 7.87 2.64
N MET A 268 -16.08 8.38 2.72
CA MET A 268 -14.87 7.56 2.66
C MET A 268 -14.82 6.58 3.84
N MET A 269 -15.18 6.99 5.05
CA MET A 269 -15.24 6.10 6.21
C MET A 269 -16.32 5.03 6.03
N LEU A 270 -17.50 5.38 5.50
CA LEU A 270 -18.53 4.40 5.14
C LEU A 270 -18.04 3.42 4.05
N SER A 271 -17.23 3.88 3.10
CA SER A 271 -16.57 3.00 2.12
C SER A 271 -15.62 2.01 2.79
N VAL A 272 -14.82 2.47 3.75
CA VAL A 272 -13.94 1.60 4.56
C VAL A 272 -14.74 0.52 5.29
N GLU A 273 -15.90 0.87 5.85
CA GLU A 273 -16.79 -0.10 6.51
C GLU A 273 -17.32 -1.13 5.50
N ARG A 274 -17.84 -0.69 4.34
CA ARG A 274 -18.36 -1.59 3.29
C ARG A 274 -17.32 -2.58 2.78
N VAL A 275 -16.10 -2.12 2.51
CA VAL A 275 -15.03 -3.02 2.01
C VAL A 275 -14.50 -3.95 3.11
N ASN A 276 -14.53 -3.52 4.38
CA ASN A 276 -14.19 -4.38 5.51
C ASN A 276 -15.27 -5.46 5.75
N ALA A 277 -16.55 -5.11 5.60
CA ALA A 277 -17.65 -6.08 5.63
C ALA A 277 -17.51 -7.11 4.49
N GLY A 278 -17.16 -6.67 3.28
CA GLY A 278 -16.89 -7.56 2.16
C GLY A 278 -15.67 -8.47 2.41
N LYS A 279 -14.61 -7.93 3.01
CA LYS A 279 -13.43 -8.72 3.43
C LYS A 279 -13.81 -9.82 4.42
N GLN A 280 -14.57 -9.48 5.45
CA GLN A 280 -15.04 -10.45 6.44
C GLN A 280 -15.92 -11.53 5.82
N TYR A 281 -16.89 -11.13 4.99
CA TYR A 281 -17.75 -12.07 4.25
C TYR A 281 -16.91 -13.06 3.42
N PHE A 282 -15.92 -12.58 2.68
CA PHE A 282 -15.05 -13.46 1.89
C PHE A 282 -14.27 -14.44 2.77
N GLN A 283 -13.69 -13.94 3.87
CA GLN A 283 -12.89 -14.78 4.79
C GLN A 283 -13.74 -15.87 5.44
N ASP A 284 -14.96 -15.54 5.88
CA ASP A 284 -15.89 -16.51 6.47
C ASP A 284 -16.31 -17.58 5.46
N ALA A 285 -16.66 -17.18 4.24
CA ALA A 285 -17.00 -18.11 3.17
C ALA A 285 -15.82 -19.03 2.78
N MET A 286 -14.58 -18.51 2.75
CA MET A 286 -13.40 -19.36 2.50
C MET A 286 -13.19 -20.37 3.63
N LYS A 287 -13.37 -19.97 4.88
CA LYS A 287 -13.27 -20.84 6.05
C LYS A 287 -14.31 -21.97 5.99
N GLU A 288 -15.57 -21.67 5.64
CA GLU A 288 -16.65 -22.65 5.52
C GLU A 288 -16.35 -23.75 4.50
N ILE A 289 -15.64 -23.43 3.41
CA ILE A 289 -15.24 -24.41 2.39
C ILE A 289 -13.85 -25.01 2.64
N GLY A 290 -13.24 -24.71 3.82
CA GLY A 290 -11.96 -25.28 4.25
C GLY A 290 -10.73 -24.68 3.59
N LEU A 291 -10.82 -23.43 3.08
CA LEU A 291 -9.68 -22.68 2.57
C LEU A 291 -9.13 -21.72 3.63
N SER A 292 -7.81 -21.58 3.66
CA SER A 292 -7.14 -20.76 4.68
C SER A 292 -6.98 -19.31 4.25
N THR A 293 -7.36 -18.39 5.15
CA THR A 293 -7.05 -16.97 5.07
C THR A 293 -6.39 -16.54 6.38
N TYR A 294 -5.81 -15.35 6.41
CA TYR A 294 -5.34 -14.74 7.66
C TYR A 294 -5.76 -13.26 7.72
N LYS A 295 -5.65 -12.65 8.89
CA LYS A 295 -6.07 -11.26 9.12
C LYS A 295 -5.18 -10.29 8.35
N SER A 296 -5.81 -9.46 7.51
CA SER A 296 -5.16 -8.38 6.77
C SER A 296 -5.76 -7.03 7.14
N TYR A 297 -4.90 -6.04 7.34
CA TYR A 297 -5.29 -4.70 7.76
C TYR A 297 -5.33 -3.68 6.61
N GLY A 298 -4.88 -4.07 5.40
CA GLY A 298 -5.06 -3.27 4.18
C GLY A 298 -6.40 -3.50 3.49
N ASN A 299 -6.61 -2.83 2.36
CA ASN A 299 -7.76 -3.08 1.46
C ASN A 299 -7.51 -4.29 0.55
N PHE A 300 -6.95 -5.34 1.10
CA PHE A 300 -6.74 -6.61 0.42
C PHE A 300 -6.74 -7.76 1.43
N LEU A 301 -6.89 -8.96 0.93
CA LEU A 301 -6.80 -10.19 1.68
C LEU A 301 -6.00 -11.23 0.92
N ASN A 302 -5.41 -12.18 1.64
CA ASN A 302 -4.70 -13.30 1.09
C ASN A 302 -5.43 -14.60 1.42
N VAL A 303 -5.56 -15.49 0.43
CA VAL A 303 -6.23 -16.79 0.55
C VAL A 303 -5.34 -17.89 -0.02
N LYS A 304 -5.25 -19.02 0.67
CA LYS A 304 -4.50 -20.20 0.23
C LYS A 304 -5.47 -21.22 -0.34
N PHE A 305 -5.41 -21.46 -1.65
CA PHE A 305 -6.29 -22.39 -2.34
C PHE A 305 -5.83 -23.85 -2.22
N GLY A 306 -4.57 -24.07 -1.84
CA GLY A 306 -3.99 -25.39 -1.66
C GLY A 306 -4.06 -26.25 -2.93
N LYS A 307 -4.49 -27.52 -2.79
CA LYS A 307 -4.62 -28.45 -3.92
C LYS A 307 -5.66 -28.04 -4.98
N HIS A 308 -6.58 -27.14 -4.62
CA HIS A 308 -7.64 -26.65 -5.52
C HIS A 308 -7.21 -25.44 -6.36
N ALA A 309 -5.97 -24.95 -6.21
CA ALA A 309 -5.53 -23.69 -6.80
C ALA A 309 -5.74 -23.62 -8.32
N ASN A 310 -5.33 -24.66 -9.05
CA ASN A 310 -5.44 -24.66 -10.50
C ASN A 310 -6.89 -24.56 -11.00
N ASP A 311 -7.80 -25.37 -10.44
CA ASP A 311 -9.22 -25.36 -10.84
C ASP A 311 -9.90 -24.03 -10.48
N ILE A 312 -9.52 -23.43 -9.32
CA ILE A 312 -10.02 -22.12 -8.90
C ILE A 312 -9.50 -21.02 -9.85
N HIS A 313 -8.20 -21.05 -10.20
CA HIS A 313 -7.63 -20.07 -11.13
C HIS A 313 -8.31 -20.09 -12.49
N ILE A 314 -8.61 -21.29 -13.02
CA ILE A 314 -9.37 -21.48 -14.28
C ILE A 314 -10.80 -20.94 -14.11
N ALA A 315 -11.48 -21.27 -13.01
CA ALA A 315 -12.85 -20.85 -12.78
C ALA A 315 -13.00 -19.32 -12.63
N LEU A 316 -12.02 -18.65 -12.09
CA LEU A 316 -11.99 -17.18 -11.92
C LEU A 316 -11.53 -16.43 -13.17
N GLU A 317 -11.02 -17.15 -14.18
CA GLU A 317 -10.62 -16.53 -15.44
C GLU A 317 -11.83 -15.93 -16.15
N GLY A 318 -11.73 -14.67 -16.56
CA GLY A 318 -12.84 -13.93 -17.13
C GLY A 318 -13.75 -13.21 -16.13
N LEU A 319 -13.69 -13.52 -14.82
CA LEU A 319 -14.51 -12.87 -13.81
C LEU A 319 -13.77 -11.73 -13.08
N VAL A 320 -12.51 -11.94 -12.72
CA VAL A 320 -11.77 -11.03 -11.85
C VAL A 320 -10.26 -11.05 -12.12
N TYR A 321 -9.65 -9.86 -12.08
CA TYR A 321 -8.20 -9.73 -11.99
C TYR A 321 -7.78 -9.74 -10.53
N TYR A 322 -6.83 -10.59 -10.18
CA TYR A 322 -6.24 -10.70 -8.85
C TYR A 322 -4.80 -11.21 -8.95
N ARG A 323 -4.02 -11.10 -7.90
CA ARG A 323 -2.67 -11.65 -7.89
C ARG A 323 -2.73 -13.14 -7.55
N LYS A 324 -2.39 -13.99 -8.52
CA LYS A 324 -2.52 -15.46 -8.41
C LYS A 324 -1.53 -16.07 -7.42
N ASP A 325 -0.25 -15.63 -7.47
CA ASP A 325 0.84 -16.26 -6.72
C ASP A 325 1.84 -15.25 -6.16
N PHE A 326 2.61 -15.71 -5.19
CA PHE A 326 3.74 -15.02 -4.59
C PHE A 326 4.99 -15.91 -4.59
N ASN A 327 6.14 -15.32 -4.95
CA ASN A 327 7.43 -15.99 -4.87
C ASN A 327 8.01 -15.96 -3.44
N GLU A 328 7.52 -15.06 -2.61
CA GLU A 328 8.00 -14.83 -1.24
C GLU A 328 7.65 -16.01 -0.34
N PRO A 329 8.64 -16.61 0.39
CA PRO A 329 8.43 -17.85 1.15
C PRO A 329 7.26 -17.79 2.14
N CYS A 330 7.08 -16.66 2.84
CA CYS A 330 6.01 -16.48 3.83
C CYS A 330 4.60 -16.34 3.20
N LEU A 331 4.51 -16.16 1.86
CA LEU A 331 3.26 -16.04 1.09
C LEU A 331 3.11 -17.14 0.04
N LYS A 332 3.98 -18.14 0.04
CA LYS A 332 3.94 -19.22 -0.96
C LYS A 332 2.60 -19.94 -0.96
N GLY A 333 1.99 -20.04 -2.13
CA GLY A 333 0.68 -20.67 -2.35
C GLY A 333 -0.53 -19.82 -1.94
N TYR A 334 -0.32 -18.55 -1.58
CA TYR A 334 -1.40 -17.60 -1.39
C TYR A 334 -1.69 -16.84 -2.68
N SER A 335 -2.97 -16.49 -2.86
CA SER A 335 -3.45 -15.53 -3.85
C SER A 335 -3.96 -14.28 -3.12
N ARG A 336 -3.86 -13.08 -3.73
CA ARG A 336 -4.31 -11.84 -3.12
C ARG A 336 -5.40 -11.18 -3.94
N PHE A 337 -6.46 -10.77 -3.25
CA PHE A 337 -7.55 -9.96 -3.79
C PHE A 337 -7.59 -8.60 -3.08
N SER A 338 -7.78 -7.53 -3.84
CA SER A 338 -8.24 -6.26 -3.25
C SER A 338 -9.63 -6.48 -2.64
N THR A 339 -9.94 -5.76 -1.56
CA THR A 339 -11.28 -5.86 -0.94
C THR A 339 -12.30 -5.04 -1.72
N THR A 340 -13.52 -5.55 -1.75
CA THR A 340 -14.69 -4.91 -2.35
C THR A 340 -15.92 -5.13 -1.47
N THR A 341 -17.10 -4.71 -1.90
CA THR A 341 -18.34 -4.91 -1.13
C THR A 341 -18.78 -6.38 -1.12
N VAL A 342 -19.66 -6.74 -0.18
CA VAL A 342 -20.23 -8.09 -0.07
C VAL A 342 -20.87 -8.51 -1.40
N GLU A 343 -21.66 -7.63 -2.02
CA GLU A 343 -22.37 -7.90 -3.27
C GLU A 343 -21.44 -8.28 -4.41
N ARG A 344 -20.30 -7.60 -4.50
CA ARG A 344 -19.30 -7.86 -5.53
C ARG A 344 -18.46 -9.11 -5.24
N PHE A 345 -18.30 -9.49 -3.99
CA PHE A 345 -17.62 -10.74 -3.63
C PHE A 345 -18.50 -11.97 -3.82
N LYS A 346 -19.83 -11.88 -3.72
CA LYS A 346 -20.74 -13.02 -3.87
C LYS A 346 -20.48 -13.88 -5.12
N PRO A 347 -20.39 -13.35 -6.36
CA PRO A 347 -20.12 -14.16 -7.53
C PRO A 347 -18.72 -14.82 -7.50
N ILE A 348 -17.71 -14.17 -6.92
CA ILE A 348 -16.36 -14.73 -6.77
C ILE A 348 -16.38 -15.89 -5.77
N VAL A 349 -17.03 -15.72 -4.63
CA VAL A 349 -17.20 -16.76 -3.58
C VAL A 349 -17.94 -17.96 -4.13
N ASN A 350 -19.06 -17.75 -4.85
CA ASN A 350 -19.82 -18.83 -5.48
C ASN A 350 -18.95 -19.61 -6.48
N CYS A 351 -18.21 -18.92 -7.33
CA CYS A 351 -17.33 -19.53 -8.31
C CYS A 351 -16.24 -20.40 -7.65
N ILE A 352 -15.61 -19.89 -6.57
CA ILE A 352 -14.61 -20.64 -5.79
C ILE A 352 -15.24 -21.87 -5.13
N SER A 353 -16.40 -21.70 -4.49
CA SER A 353 -17.11 -22.78 -3.80
C SER A 353 -17.48 -23.93 -4.75
N ASP A 354 -17.97 -23.57 -5.95
CA ASP A 354 -18.34 -24.57 -6.96
C ASP A 354 -17.11 -25.28 -7.55
N ALA A 355 -16.00 -24.57 -7.73
CA ALA A 355 -14.73 -25.21 -8.13
C ALA A 355 -14.27 -26.24 -7.09
N VAL A 356 -14.26 -25.86 -5.80
CA VAL A 356 -13.87 -26.77 -4.68
C VAL A 356 -14.80 -28.00 -4.62
N LYS A 357 -16.12 -27.82 -4.75
CA LYS A 357 -17.09 -28.93 -4.76
C LYS A 357 -16.84 -29.89 -5.94
N ARG A 358 -16.54 -29.36 -7.14
CA ARG A 358 -16.21 -30.20 -8.31
C ARG A 358 -14.95 -31.03 -8.09
N CYS A 359 -13.91 -30.43 -7.51
CA CYS A 359 -12.66 -31.14 -7.19
C CYS A 359 -12.90 -32.29 -6.21
N ARG A 360 -13.62 -32.04 -5.11
CA ARG A 360 -13.94 -33.06 -4.10
C ARG A 360 -14.75 -34.24 -4.67
N LYS A 361 -15.69 -33.96 -5.59
CA LYS A 361 -16.44 -35.00 -6.28
C LYS A 361 -15.60 -35.86 -7.24
N LYS A 362 -14.55 -35.32 -7.84
CA LYS A 362 -13.61 -36.09 -8.65
C LYS A 362 -12.75 -37.01 -7.75
N GLU A 363 -12.22 -36.46 -6.67
CA GLU A 363 -11.40 -37.23 -5.70
C GLU A 363 -12.16 -38.46 -5.15
N SER A 364 -13.42 -38.27 -4.71
CA SER A 364 -14.24 -39.41 -4.21
C SER A 364 -14.52 -40.49 -5.24
N ARG A 365 -14.59 -40.14 -6.53
CA ARG A 365 -14.78 -41.14 -7.61
C ARG A 365 -13.49 -41.91 -7.95
N ASP A 366 -12.34 -41.25 -7.80
CA ASP A 366 -11.04 -41.85 -8.06
C ASP A 366 -10.59 -42.77 -6.91
N GLU A 367 -11.12 -42.60 -5.68
CA GLU A 367 -10.93 -43.46 -4.53
C GLU A 367 -11.85 -44.68 -4.55
N ASP A 368 -12.94 -44.68 -5.31
CA ASP A 368 -13.88 -45.80 -5.46
C ASP A 368 -13.51 -46.76 -6.63
N ILE A 369 -12.41 -46.48 -7.34
CA ILE A 369 -11.85 -47.37 -8.43
C ILE A 369 -10.55 -47.98 -7.97
#